data_98d700b4862417045fe1b08cea0d65ad
#
_entry.id   98d700b4862417045fe1b08cea0d65ad
#
_cell.length_a   1.000
_cell.length_b   1.000
_cell.length_c   1.000
_cell.angle_alpha   90.00
_cell.angle_beta   90.00
_cell.angle_gamma   90.00
#
_symmetry.space_group_name_H-M   'P 1'
#
loop_
_entity.id
_entity.type
_entity.pdbx_description
1 polymer ?
#
loop_
_entity_poly.entity_id
_entity_poly.type
_entity_poly.pdbx_seq_one_letter_code
_entity_poly.pdbx_strand_id
1 'polypeptide(L)'
;MSEIVAEWGGRIFYDGAHQAGLIAGGQFQDPLREGAAVLTGSAGKTFSGPQSGIIVWNDPALTEPITHAIFPVLAATHQVNRVAALAVSVAEMLAFGEVYLAQIVRNARALAAALDRRGIPVLGKPKGYTSTHQVIVDVRRFGGGNELAQRLATANIITNKNLIPEDRPEDWDSPGGLRLGTIEVTRLGMGEAEMEAIGDFIVRIVSGQDRPEAVVNDVVEFREPFQTLYYCFENGFPPNTVTATAQDRKDQR
;
A
#
# COMPACT_ATOMS: atom_id res chain seq x y z
N MET A 1 14.55 -12.05 15.34
CA MET A 1 15.22 -12.36 14.05
C MET A 1 16.66 -11.85 14.05
N SER A 2 16.94 -10.57 14.39
CA SER A 2 18.29 -9.99 14.43
C SER A 2 19.27 -10.75 15.32
N GLU A 3 18.85 -11.17 16.52
CA GLU A 3 19.66 -11.99 17.43
C GLU A 3 20.09 -13.31 16.79
N ILE A 4 19.13 -14.04 16.20
CA ILE A 4 19.40 -15.32 15.53
C ILE A 4 20.39 -15.15 14.37
N VAL A 5 20.21 -14.11 13.55
CA VAL A 5 21.11 -13.85 12.40
C VAL A 5 22.51 -13.43 12.86
N ALA A 6 22.60 -12.68 13.97
CA ALA A 6 23.87 -12.26 14.55
C ALA A 6 24.73 -13.44 15.06
N GLU A 7 24.11 -14.53 15.58
CA GLU A 7 24.81 -15.74 15.99
C GLU A 7 25.62 -16.40 14.85
N TRP A 8 25.21 -16.17 13.61
CA TRP A 8 25.86 -16.69 12.41
C TRP A 8 26.74 -15.65 11.71
N GLY A 9 26.95 -14.45 12.31
CA GLY A 9 27.69 -13.35 11.68
C GLY A 9 26.98 -12.74 10.47
N GLY A 10 25.69 -13.04 10.30
CA GLY A 10 24.87 -12.55 9.19
C GLY A 10 24.37 -11.12 9.41
N ARG A 11 23.84 -10.52 8.35
CA ARG A 11 23.17 -9.21 8.38
C ARG A 11 21.78 -9.32 7.75
N ILE A 12 20.82 -8.57 8.29
CA ILE A 12 19.46 -8.52 7.75
C ILE A 12 19.40 -7.42 6.67
N PHE A 13 18.96 -7.82 5.49
CA PHE A 13 18.52 -6.92 4.43
C PHE A 13 17.00 -6.93 4.40
N TYR A 14 16.38 -5.78 4.66
CA TYR A 14 14.93 -5.66 4.72
C TYR A 14 14.39 -5.05 3.42
N ASP A 15 13.64 -5.83 2.66
CA ASP A 15 12.90 -5.32 1.50
C ASP A 15 11.57 -4.72 1.94
N GLY A 16 11.54 -3.40 2.05
CA GLY A 16 10.37 -2.59 2.38
C GLY A 16 9.70 -1.97 1.16
N ALA A 17 9.83 -2.56 -0.05
CA ALA A 17 9.32 -1.97 -1.28
C ALA A 17 7.86 -1.53 -1.19
N HIS A 18 7.01 -2.32 -0.56
CA HIS A 18 5.60 -1.99 -0.34
C HIS A 18 5.33 -1.21 0.94
N GLN A 19 6.20 -1.29 1.94
CA GLN A 19 5.99 -0.76 3.28
C GLN A 19 6.74 0.54 3.56
N ALA A 20 7.60 1.02 2.65
CA ALA A 20 8.46 2.18 2.90
C ALA A 20 7.69 3.42 3.42
N GLY A 21 6.54 3.73 2.84
CA GLY A 21 5.69 4.80 3.35
C GLY A 21 5.13 4.49 4.73
N LEU A 22 4.59 3.28 4.95
CA LEU A 22 4.03 2.87 6.25
C LEU A 22 5.08 2.93 7.36
N ILE A 23 6.32 2.54 7.07
CA ILE A 23 7.47 2.65 7.98
C ILE A 23 7.75 4.14 8.27
N ALA A 24 7.86 4.96 7.23
CA ALA A 24 8.13 6.39 7.36
C ALA A 24 7.02 7.15 8.14
N GLY A 25 5.77 6.75 7.97
CA GLY A 25 4.63 7.31 8.69
C GLY A 25 4.37 6.66 10.06
N GLY A 26 5.26 5.79 10.54
CA GLY A 26 5.13 5.15 11.87
C GLY A 26 3.97 4.15 12.00
N GLN A 27 3.46 3.63 10.88
CA GLN A 27 2.32 2.70 10.85
C GLN A 27 2.72 1.23 10.66
N PHE A 28 4.02 0.95 10.64
CA PHE A 28 4.58 -0.40 10.47
C PHE A 28 5.84 -0.57 11.29
N GLN A 29 6.51 -1.71 11.17
CA GLN A 29 7.79 -2.01 11.84
C GLN A 29 8.81 -0.88 11.66
N ASP A 30 9.83 -0.82 12.53
CA ASP A 30 11.01 0.04 12.38
C ASP A 30 12.25 -0.84 12.11
N PRO A 31 12.45 -1.32 10.88
CA PRO A 31 13.43 -2.35 10.59
C PRO A 31 14.85 -2.00 11.00
N LEU A 32 15.28 -0.74 10.83
CA LEU A 32 16.63 -0.33 11.16
C LEU A 32 16.89 -0.30 12.68
N ARG A 33 15.88 0.10 13.48
CA ARG A 33 15.95 0.01 14.95
C ARG A 33 15.76 -1.40 15.46
N GLU A 34 15.06 -2.24 14.72
CA GLU A 34 14.87 -3.66 15.03
C GLU A 34 16.04 -4.55 14.57
N GLY A 35 17.12 -3.95 14.03
CA GLY A 35 18.37 -4.63 13.72
C GLY A 35 18.61 -5.01 12.28
N ALA A 36 17.81 -4.50 11.34
CA ALA A 36 18.16 -4.58 9.92
C ALA A 36 19.38 -3.69 9.62
N ALA A 37 20.33 -4.22 8.86
CA ALA A 37 21.51 -3.47 8.44
C ALA A 37 21.18 -2.49 7.30
N VAL A 38 20.28 -2.89 6.42
CA VAL A 38 19.86 -2.12 5.25
C VAL A 38 18.35 -2.28 5.07
N LEU A 39 17.68 -1.16 4.77
CA LEU A 39 16.30 -1.10 4.32
C LEU A 39 16.28 -0.60 2.87
N THR A 40 15.59 -1.32 2.00
CA THR A 40 15.25 -0.84 0.65
C THR A 40 13.78 -0.53 0.56
N GLY A 41 13.42 0.45 -0.26
CA GLY A 41 12.05 0.88 -0.47
C GLY A 41 11.77 1.30 -1.90
N SER A 42 10.49 1.34 -2.26
CA SER A 42 10.00 1.94 -3.51
C SER A 42 9.32 3.27 -3.19
N ALA A 43 9.85 4.36 -3.75
CA ALA A 43 9.24 5.68 -3.55
C ALA A 43 7.86 5.80 -4.23
N GLY A 44 7.64 5.10 -5.35
CA GLY A 44 6.40 5.16 -6.13
C GLY A 44 5.24 4.30 -5.61
N LYS A 45 5.33 3.78 -4.37
CA LYS A 45 4.26 2.98 -3.75
C LYS A 45 3.67 3.70 -2.54
N THR A 46 3.67 3.11 -1.36
CA THR A 46 3.12 3.73 -0.13
C THR A 46 3.80 5.04 0.25
N PHE A 47 5.02 5.27 -0.22
CA PHE A 47 5.73 6.53 -0.02
C PHE A 47 5.17 7.68 -0.88
N SER A 48 4.35 7.37 -1.89
CA SER A 48 3.66 8.33 -2.77
C SER A 48 4.57 9.32 -3.50
N GLY A 49 5.79 8.89 -3.82
CA GLY A 49 6.80 9.65 -4.54
C GLY A 49 6.99 9.23 -6.00
N PRO A 50 8.03 9.71 -6.66
CA PRO A 50 8.34 9.34 -8.03
C PRO A 50 8.79 7.88 -8.13
N GLN A 51 8.73 7.33 -9.33
CA GLN A 51 9.26 6.00 -9.65
C GLN A 51 10.77 5.94 -9.42
N SER A 52 11.18 5.55 -8.21
CA SER A 52 12.57 5.41 -7.79
C SER A 52 12.71 4.41 -6.64
N GLY A 53 13.92 3.92 -6.45
CA GLY A 53 14.31 3.16 -5.26
C GLY A 53 14.86 4.07 -4.17
N ILE A 54 14.72 3.63 -2.92
CA ILE A 54 15.33 4.24 -1.74
C ILE A 54 16.14 3.16 -1.04
N ILE A 55 17.35 3.48 -0.60
CA ILE A 55 18.17 2.61 0.25
C ILE A 55 18.56 3.42 1.47
N VAL A 56 18.34 2.87 2.66
CA VAL A 56 18.62 3.52 3.95
C VAL A 56 19.41 2.57 4.84
N TRP A 57 20.42 3.08 5.51
CA TRP A 57 21.27 2.33 6.45
C TRP A 57 21.82 3.27 7.54
N ASN A 58 22.24 2.70 8.68
CA ASN A 58 22.82 3.46 9.79
C ASN A 58 24.32 3.22 9.96
N ASP A 59 24.86 2.06 9.51
CA ASP A 59 26.28 1.71 9.67
C ASP A 59 27.15 2.45 8.62
N PRO A 60 28.03 3.36 9.03
CA PRO A 60 28.90 4.09 8.09
C PRO A 60 29.79 3.16 7.25
N ALA A 61 30.13 1.97 7.75
CA ALA A 61 30.94 0.99 7.01
C ALA A 61 30.25 0.47 5.75
N LEU A 62 28.94 0.61 5.64
CA LEU A 62 28.16 0.24 4.46
C LEU A 62 28.10 1.34 3.39
N THR A 63 28.52 2.54 3.71
CA THR A 63 28.36 3.71 2.80
C THR A 63 29.14 3.50 1.50
N GLU A 64 30.42 3.21 1.59
CA GLU A 64 31.26 3.01 0.39
C GLU A 64 30.81 1.80 -0.43
N PRO A 65 30.61 0.60 0.14
CA PRO A 65 30.13 -0.56 -0.62
C PRO A 65 28.79 -0.31 -1.32
N ILE A 66 27.81 0.31 -0.64
CA ILE A 66 26.48 0.56 -1.22
C ILE A 66 26.57 1.62 -2.33
N THR A 67 27.25 2.72 -2.10
CA THR A 67 27.37 3.79 -3.11
C THR A 67 28.11 3.31 -4.34
N HIS A 68 29.19 2.53 -4.16
CA HIS A 68 29.92 1.94 -5.29
C HIS A 68 29.09 0.90 -6.05
N ALA A 69 28.30 0.09 -5.34
CA ALA A 69 27.39 -0.86 -5.99
C ALA A 69 26.30 -0.15 -6.83
N ILE A 70 25.81 1.00 -6.34
CA ILE A 70 24.82 1.79 -7.10
C ILE A 70 25.51 2.43 -8.31
N PHE A 71 26.61 3.13 -8.11
CA PHE A 71 27.35 3.81 -9.18
C PHE A 71 28.85 3.52 -9.06
N PRO A 72 29.50 3.05 -10.14
CA PRO A 72 28.98 2.91 -11.52
C PRO A 72 28.43 1.51 -11.86
N VAL A 73 28.26 0.60 -10.88
CA VAL A 73 27.99 -0.82 -11.18
C VAL A 73 26.54 -1.04 -11.68
N LEU A 74 25.53 -0.60 -10.90
CA LEU A 74 24.12 -0.84 -11.23
C LEU A 74 23.48 0.34 -11.99
N ALA A 75 23.98 1.54 -11.83
CA ALA A 75 23.46 2.74 -12.48
C ALA A 75 24.62 3.60 -13.02
N ALA A 76 24.45 4.15 -14.22
CA ALA A 76 25.42 5.04 -14.84
C ALA A 76 25.02 6.52 -14.78
N THR A 77 23.71 6.79 -14.66
CA THR A 77 23.17 8.15 -14.71
C THR A 77 22.10 8.33 -13.64
N HIS A 78 22.21 9.37 -12.84
CA HIS A 78 21.15 9.77 -11.92
C HIS A 78 20.15 10.69 -12.63
N GLN A 79 18.89 10.61 -12.21
CA GLN A 79 17.78 11.36 -12.79
C GLN A 79 17.40 12.50 -11.84
N VAL A 80 17.98 13.69 -12.05
CA VAL A 80 17.84 14.86 -11.16
C VAL A 80 16.37 15.27 -10.96
N ASN A 81 15.55 15.16 -12.02
CA ASN A 81 14.11 15.43 -11.93
C ASN A 81 13.41 14.51 -10.90
N ARG A 82 13.80 13.23 -10.84
CA ARG A 82 13.27 12.29 -9.83
C ARG A 82 13.78 12.60 -8.43
N VAL A 83 15.03 13.05 -8.31
CA VAL A 83 15.60 13.46 -7.02
C VAL A 83 14.84 14.67 -6.48
N ALA A 84 14.57 15.68 -7.32
CA ALA A 84 13.78 16.84 -6.94
C ALA A 84 12.34 16.46 -6.52
N ALA A 85 11.67 15.60 -7.29
CA ALA A 85 10.34 15.11 -6.95
C ALA A 85 10.35 14.28 -5.65
N LEU A 86 11.39 13.47 -5.42
CA LEU A 86 11.54 12.72 -4.18
C LEU A 86 11.71 13.65 -2.96
N ALA A 87 12.45 14.75 -3.11
CA ALA A 87 12.61 15.72 -2.04
C ALA A 87 11.27 16.34 -1.59
N VAL A 88 10.38 16.65 -2.55
CA VAL A 88 9.01 17.10 -2.25
C VAL A 88 8.23 16.00 -1.52
N SER A 89 8.29 14.76 -2.02
CA SER A 89 7.59 13.63 -1.39
C SER A 89 8.08 13.35 0.04
N VAL A 90 9.39 13.50 0.31
CA VAL A 90 9.95 13.40 1.67
C VAL A 90 9.40 14.51 2.56
N ALA A 91 9.34 15.74 2.06
CA ALA A 91 8.78 16.87 2.82
C ALA A 91 7.28 16.69 3.12
N GLU A 92 6.49 16.21 2.14
CA GLU A 92 5.07 15.85 2.36
C GLU A 92 4.92 14.69 3.35
N MET A 93 5.78 13.67 3.27
CA MET A 93 5.77 12.56 4.21
C MET A 93 6.05 13.02 5.64
N LEU A 94 6.97 13.97 5.84
CA LEU A 94 7.24 14.59 7.14
C LEU A 94 6.05 15.41 7.67
N ALA A 95 5.31 16.08 6.79
CA ALA A 95 4.20 16.95 7.17
C ALA A 95 2.87 16.17 7.37
N PHE A 96 2.59 15.21 6.52
CA PHE A 96 1.28 14.54 6.42
C PHE A 96 1.33 13.03 6.63
N GLY A 97 2.51 12.42 6.58
CA GLY A 97 2.68 10.96 6.48
C GLY A 97 2.01 10.18 7.61
N GLU A 98 2.15 10.60 8.87
CA GLU A 98 1.55 9.92 10.02
C GLU A 98 0.03 9.73 9.84
N VAL A 99 -0.69 10.82 9.54
CA VAL A 99 -2.15 10.81 9.37
C VAL A 99 -2.56 10.08 8.09
N TYR A 100 -1.83 10.34 7.00
CA TYR A 100 -2.10 9.72 5.70
C TYR A 100 -1.98 8.19 5.75
N LEU A 101 -0.87 7.70 6.27
CA LEU A 101 -0.60 6.25 6.31
C LEU A 101 -1.52 5.55 7.31
N ALA A 102 -1.88 6.20 8.43
CA ALA A 102 -2.90 5.70 9.34
C ALA A 102 -4.26 5.55 8.64
N GLN A 103 -4.66 6.55 7.83
CA GLN A 103 -5.91 6.48 7.07
C GLN A 103 -5.88 5.35 6.03
N ILE A 104 -4.76 5.16 5.34
CA ILE A 104 -4.60 4.04 4.39
C ILE A 104 -4.89 2.69 5.06
N VAL A 105 -4.34 2.46 6.25
CA VAL A 105 -4.55 1.20 6.97
C VAL A 105 -6.00 1.06 7.46
N ARG A 106 -6.62 2.15 7.94
CA ARG A 106 -8.05 2.15 8.32
C ARG A 106 -8.93 1.81 7.12
N ASN A 107 -8.69 2.45 5.98
CA ASN A 107 -9.41 2.18 4.74
C ASN A 107 -9.24 0.72 4.28
N ALA A 108 -8.03 0.18 4.34
CA ALA A 108 -7.79 -1.22 3.99
C ALA A 108 -8.58 -2.18 4.89
N ARG A 109 -8.62 -1.92 6.19
CA ARG A 109 -9.42 -2.73 7.14
C ARG A 109 -10.92 -2.58 6.90
N ALA A 110 -11.39 -1.38 6.62
CA ALA A 110 -12.80 -1.11 6.33
C ALA A 110 -13.24 -1.84 5.04
N LEU A 111 -12.44 -1.74 3.96
CA LEU A 111 -12.69 -2.47 2.71
C LEU A 111 -12.70 -3.99 2.93
N ALA A 112 -11.72 -4.51 3.66
CA ALA A 112 -11.64 -5.93 3.98
C ALA A 112 -12.89 -6.41 4.74
N ALA A 113 -13.31 -5.66 5.76
CA ALA A 113 -14.51 -5.96 6.52
C ALA A 113 -15.79 -5.86 5.68
N ALA A 114 -15.88 -4.89 4.78
CA ALA A 114 -17.01 -4.73 3.87
C ALA A 114 -17.17 -5.92 2.92
N LEU A 115 -16.05 -6.40 2.36
CA LEU A 115 -16.01 -7.58 1.48
C LEU A 115 -16.37 -8.86 2.25
N ASP A 116 -15.78 -9.07 3.43
CA ASP A 116 -16.04 -10.25 4.27
C ASP A 116 -17.50 -10.35 4.70
N ARG A 117 -18.12 -9.25 5.16
CA ARG A 117 -19.55 -9.22 5.51
C ARG A 117 -20.47 -9.56 4.33
N ARG A 118 -20.03 -9.27 3.11
CA ARG A 118 -20.78 -9.58 1.86
C ARG A 118 -20.41 -10.94 1.28
N GLY A 119 -19.65 -11.74 2.00
CA GLY A 119 -19.38 -13.12 1.66
C GLY A 119 -18.19 -13.34 0.74
N ILE A 120 -17.33 -12.34 0.49
CA ILE A 120 -16.03 -12.56 -0.17
C ILE A 120 -14.99 -12.96 0.89
N PRO A 121 -14.37 -14.16 0.79
CA PRO A 121 -13.36 -14.57 1.74
C PRO A 121 -12.13 -13.66 1.72
N VAL A 122 -11.82 -13.01 2.84
CA VAL A 122 -10.66 -12.14 3.00
C VAL A 122 -9.59 -12.85 3.82
N LEU A 123 -8.35 -12.85 3.31
CA LEU A 123 -7.22 -13.43 4.02
C LEU A 123 -6.89 -12.59 5.27
N GLY A 124 -6.35 -13.26 6.29
CA GLY A 124 -5.91 -12.57 7.52
C GLY A 124 -7.04 -12.18 8.49
N LYS A 125 -8.29 -12.56 8.26
CA LYS A 125 -9.44 -12.25 9.14
C LYS A 125 -9.17 -12.46 10.63
N PRO A 126 -8.58 -13.59 11.09
CA PRO A 126 -8.29 -13.81 12.52
C PRO A 126 -7.29 -12.82 13.12
N LYS A 127 -6.53 -12.10 12.27
CA LYS A 127 -5.54 -11.09 12.65
C LYS A 127 -6.00 -9.66 12.39
N GLY A 128 -7.30 -9.42 12.19
CA GLY A 128 -7.87 -8.11 11.85
C GLY A 128 -7.66 -7.72 10.38
N TYR A 129 -7.61 -8.70 9.49
CA TYR A 129 -7.45 -8.62 8.03
C TYR A 129 -6.06 -8.17 7.59
N THR A 130 -5.68 -6.92 7.85
CA THR A 130 -4.41 -6.35 7.38
C THR A 130 -3.87 -5.27 8.33
N SER A 131 -2.57 -5.11 8.35
CA SER A 131 -1.85 -3.98 8.95
C SER A 131 -1.18 -3.08 7.90
N THR A 132 -1.52 -3.27 6.61
CA THR A 132 -0.93 -2.53 5.50
C THR A 132 -2.02 -1.91 4.61
N HIS A 133 -1.63 -1.39 3.46
CA HIS A 133 -2.52 -0.86 2.43
C HIS A 133 -3.19 -1.94 1.56
N GLN A 134 -2.79 -3.20 1.72
CA GLN A 134 -3.23 -4.31 0.86
C GLN A 134 -4.31 -5.14 1.51
N VAL A 135 -5.30 -5.52 0.71
CA VAL A 135 -6.34 -6.50 1.04
C VAL A 135 -6.23 -7.64 0.03
N ILE A 136 -6.12 -8.86 0.52
CA ILE A 136 -6.07 -10.07 -0.31
C ILE A 136 -7.36 -10.85 -0.10
N VAL A 137 -8.01 -11.20 -1.19
CA VAL A 137 -9.25 -11.98 -1.18
C VAL A 137 -9.10 -13.29 -1.95
N ASP A 138 -9.69 -14.37 -1.45
CA ASP A 138 -9.80 -15.64 -2.16
C ASP A 138 -11.03 -15.62 -3.05
N VAL A 139 -10.82 -15.67 -4.36
CA VAL A 139 -11.88 -15.60 -5.35
C VAL A 139 -11.99 -16.87 -6.22
N ARG A 140 -11.37 -17.98 -5.81
CA ARG A 140 -11.38 -19.24 -6.56
C ARG A 140 -12.79 -19.71 -6.89
N ARG A 141 -13.72 -19.62 -5.95
CA ARG A 141 -15.12 -20.01 -6.14
C ARG A 141 -15.93 -19.10 -7.07
N PHE A 142 -15.35 -17.96 -7.47
CA PHE A 142 -15.99 -16.96 -8.33
C PHE A 142 -15.36 -16.86 -9.72
N GLY A 143 -14.41 -17.74 -10.09
CA GLY A 143 -13.77 -17.77 -11.40
C GLY A 143 -12.27 -17.49 -11.38
N GLY A 144 -11.69 -17.14 -10.20
CA GLY A 144 -10.26 -16.90 -10.04
C GLY A 144 -9.83 -15.46 -10.32
N GLY A 145 -8.59 -15.15 -9.90
CA GLY A 145 -8.11 -13.77 -9.86
C GLY A 145 -7.94 -13.13 -11.23
N ASN A 146 -7.52 -13.89 -12.24
CA ASN A 146 -7.26 -13.33 -13.57
C ASN A 146 -8.54 -12.84 -14.26
N GLU A 147 -9.57 -13.67 -14.31
CA GLU A 147 -10.85 -13.31 -14.91
C GLU A 147 -11.49 -12.13 -14.18
N LEU A 148 -11.52 -12.19 -12.84
CA LEU A 148 -12.17 -11.17 -12.04
C LEU A 148 -11.44 -9.83 -12.07
N ALA A 149 -10.10 -9.81 -12.15
CA ALA A 149 -9.36 -8.58 -12.35
C ALA A 149 -9.74 -7.89 -13.67
N GLN A 150 -9.93 -8.65 -14.74
CA GLN A 150 -10.37 -8.13 -16.04
C GLN A 150 -11.81 -7.60 -15.98
N ARG A 151 -12.72 -8.35 -15.35
CA ARG A 151 -14.13 -7.94 -15.18
C ARG A 151 -14.23 -6.65 -14.36
N LEU A 152 -13.48 -6.53 -13.27
CA LEU A 152 -13.43 -5.32 -12.44
C LEU A 152 -12.85 -4.14 -13.21
N ALA A 153 -11.79 -4.35 -14.02
CA ALA A 153 -11.21 -3.31 -14.85
C ALA A 153 -12.20 -2.75 -15.89
N THR A 154 -13.10 -3.58 -16.44
CA THR A 154 -14.19 -3.13 -17.33
C THR A 154 -15.12 -2.14 -16.63
N ALA A 155 -15.30 -2.26 -15.31
CA ALA A 155 -16.07 -1.32 -14.50
C ALA A 155 -15.22 -0.19 -13.88
N ASN A 156 -14.03 0.10 -14.41
CA ASN A 156 -13.07 1.09 -13.89
C ASN A 156 -12.57 0.81 -12.45
N ILE A 157 -12.65 -0.44 -12.00
CA ILE A 157 -12.10 -0.87 -10.70
C ILE A 157 -10.80 -1.63 -10.96
N ILE A 158 -9.67 -0.93 -10.86
CA ILE A 158 -8.36 -1.50 -11.19
C ILE A 158 -7.82 -2.29 -9.99
N THR A 159 -7.64 -3.58 -10.20
CA THR A 159 -7.07 -4.52 -9.23
C THR A 159 -6.02 -5.38 -9.91
N ASN A 160 -5.38 -6.27 -9.18
CA ASN A 160 -4.53 -7.27 -9.82
C ASN A 160 -4.70 -8.66 -9.20
N LYS A 161 -4.52 -9.67 -10.07
CA LYS A 161 -4.45 -11.06 -9.68
C LYS A 161 -3.28 -11.28 -8.72
N ASN A 162 -3.41 -12.21 -7.78
CA ASN A 162 -2.37 -12.51 -6.81
C ASN A 162 -2.45 -13.96 -6.35
N LEU A 163 -1.31 -14.64 -6.28
CA LEU A 163 -1.24 -15.94 -5.62
C LEU A 163 -1.66 -15.83 -4.15
N ILE A 164 -2.38 -16.82 -3.66
CA ILE A 164 -2.74 -16.99 -2.25
C ILE A 164 -2.01 -18.20 -1.67
N PRO A 165 -1.95 -18.37 -0.35
CA PRO A 165 -1.17 -19.46 0.26
C PRO A 165 -1.51 -20.88 -0.21
N GLU A 166 -2.72 -21.08 -0.70
CA GLU A 166 -3.20 -22.38 -1.20
C GLU A 166 -2.89 -22.60 -2.69
N ASP A 167 -2.43 -21.57 -3.40
CA ASP A 167 -2.01 -21.69 -4.79
C ASP A 167 -0.58 -22.25 -4.87
N ARG A 168 -0.25 -22.91 -5.99
CA ARG A 168 1.09 -23.35 -6.29
C ARG A 168 1.84 -22.27 -7.07
N PRO A 169 3.18 -22.24 -7.05
CA PRO A 169 3.96 -21.25 -7.81
C PRO A 169 3.65 -21.24 -9.32
N GLU A 170 3.31 -22.38 -9.89
CA GLU A 170 2.94 -22.53 -11.30
C GLU A 170 1.56 -21.98 -11.66
N ASP A 171 0.70 -21.72 -10.67
CA ASP A 171 -0.65 -21.15 -10.87
C ASP A 171 -0.62 -19.63 -11.15
N TRP A 172 0.57 -19.05 -11.40
CA TRP A 172 0.78 -17.63 -11.65
C TRP A 172 -0.12 -17.02 -12.73
N ASP A 173 -0.43 -17.75 -13.79
CA ASP A 173 -1.30 -17.27 -14.87
C ASP A 173 -2.77 -17.22 -14.47
N SER A 174 -3.19 -18.07 -13.55
CA SER A 174 -4.56 -18.15 -13.05
C SER A 174 -4.62 -18.31 -11.53
N PRO A 175 -4.12 -17.33 -10.77
CA PRO A 175 -4.09 -17.40 -9.31
C PRO A 175 -5.48 -17.31 -8.70
N GLY A 176 -5.61 -17.86 -7.49
CA GLY A 176 -6.88 -17.91 -6.75
C GLY A 176 -7.29 -16.59 -6.12
N GLY A 177 -6.41 -15.61 -6.05
CA GLY A 177 -6.65 -14.37 -5.32
C GLY A 177 -6.70 -13.10 -6.16
N LEU A 178 -7.31 -12.07 -5.57
CA LEU A 178 -7.18 -10.67 -5.98
C LEU A 178 -6.48 -9.88 -4.89
N ARG A 179 -5.67 -8.90 -5.30
CA ARG A 179 -5.06 -7.90 -4.44
C ARG A 179 -5.66 -6.54 -4.71
N LEU A 180 -6.15 -5.91 -3.65
CA LEU A 180 -6.73 -4.59 -3.62
C LEU A 180 -5.81 -3.65 -2.84
N GLY A 181 -5.74 -2.38 -3.21
CA GLY A 181 -4.91 -1.38 -2.54
C GLY A 181 -5.69 -0.10 -2.28
N THR A 182 -5.42 0.55 -1.15
CA THR A 182 -6.15 1.75 -0.70
C THR A 182 -5.35 3.04 -0.75
N ILE A 183 -4.13 3.03 -1.33
CA ILE A 183 -3.23 4.18 -1.36
C ILE A 183 -3.86 5.34 -2.12
N GLU A 184 -4.26 5.11 -3.37
CA GLU A 184 -4.76 6.16 -4.26
C GLU A 184 -6.09 6.74 -3.79
N VAL A 185 -7.05 5.88 -3.47
CA VAL A 185 -8.38 6.31 -2.99
C VAL A 185 -8.28 7.13 -1.71
N THR A 186 -7.33 6.80 -0.81
CA THR A 186 -7.05 7.60 0.38
C THR A 186 -6.45 8.96 0.01
N ARG A 187 -5.53 9.00 -0.96
CA ARG A 187 -4.92 10.25 -1.45
C ARG A 187 -5.97 11.20 -2.06
N LEU A 188 -7.06 10.66 -2.58
CA LEU A 188 -8.19 11.40 -3.13
C LEU A 188 -9.22 11.80 -2.07
N GLY A 189 -8.94 11.54 -0.79
CA GLY A 189 -9.78 11.97 0.32
C GLY A 189 -10.89 10.99 0.72
N MET A 190 -10.90 9.77 0.17
CA MET A 190 -11.85 8.75 0.57
C MET A 190 -11.50 8.20 1.95
N GLY A 191 -12.52 7.97 2.79
CA GLY A 191 -12.44 7.38 4.12
C GLY A 191 -13.12 6.02 4.19
N GLU A 192 -13.40 5.57 5.42
CA GLU A 192 -13.97 4.25 5.69
C GLU A 192 -15.39 4.10 5.12
N ALA A 193 -16.16 5.19 5.03
CA ALA A 193 -17.53 5.17 4.47
C ALA A 193 -17.49 4.84 2.96
N GLU A 194 -16.54 5.41 2.22
CA GLU A 194 -16.35 5.15 0.80
C GLU A 194 -15.90 3.69 0.55
N MET A 195 -15.18 3.09 1.49
CA MET A 195 -14.76 1.68 1.40
C MET A 195 -15.95 0.72 1.42
N GLU A 196 -17.07 1.08 2.07
CA GLU A 196 -18.31 0.31 2.01
C GLU A 196 -18.93 0.30 0.60
N ALA A 197 -18.97 1.46 -0.07
CA ALA A 197 -19.48 1.57 -1.43
C ALA A 197 -18.56 0.84 -2.44
N ILE A 198 -17.24 1.00 -2.31
CA ILE A 198 -16.26 0.29 -3.15
C ILE A 198 -16.41 -1.23 -2.95
N GLY A 199 -16.58 -1.67 -1.71
CA GLY A 199 -16.84 -3.08 -1.38
C GLY A 199 -18.11 -3.60 -2.06
N ASP A 200 -19.17 -2.81 -2.09
CA ASP A 200 -20.42 -3.16 -2.76
C ASP A 200 -20.23 -3.32 -4.28
N PHE A 201 -19.61 -2.37 -4.96
CA PHE A 201 -19.31 -2.47 -6.40
C PHE A 201 -18.50 -3.72 -6.73
N ILE A 202 -17.47 -4.02 -5.93
CA ILE A 202 -16.64 -5.21 -6.12
C ILE A 202 -17.49 -6.48 -5.97
N VAL A 203 -18.33 -6.56 -4.94
CA VAL A 203 -19.15 -7.74 -4.66
C VAL A 203 -20.17 -7.98 -5.78
N ARG A 204 -20.85 -6.95 -6.26
CA ARG A 204 -21.82 -7.04 -7.35
C ARG A 204 -21.21 -7.71 -8.59
N ILE A 205 -19.96 -7.37 -8.92
CA ILE A 205 -19.24 -7.94 -10.07
C ILE A 205 -18.71 -9.35 -9.77
N VAL A 206 -18.06 -9.52 -8.62
CA VAL A 206 -17.41 -10.78 -8.24
C VAL A 206 -18.43 -11.89 -8.04
N SER A 207 -19.56 -11.60 -7.39
CA SER A 207 -20.64 -12.57 -7.19
C SER A 207 -21.45 -12.90 -8.47
N GLY A 208 -21.27 -12.10 -9.53
CA GLY A 208 -22.07 -12.22 -10.77
C GLY A 208 -23.49 -11.66 -10.64
N GLN A 209 -23.79 -10.90 -9.58
CA GLN A 209 -25.06 -10.20 -9.41
C GLN A 209 -25.30 -9.22 -10.55
N ASP A 210 -24.27 -8.46 -10.91
CA ASP A 210 -24.31 -7.50 -12.01
C ASP A 210 -23.18 -7.75 -13.02
N ARG A 211 -23.44 -7.35 -14.27
CA ARG A 211 -22.39 -7.30 -15.28
C ARG A 211 -21.53 -6.02 -15.08
N PRO A 212 -20.23 -6.05 -15.40
CA PRO A 212 -19.37 -4.86 -15.27
C PRO A 212 -19.93 -3.60 -15.94
N GLU A 213 -20.56 -3.75 -17.11
CA GLU A 213 -21.14 -2.65 -17.87
C GLU A 213 -22.34 -1.98 -17.17
N ALA A 214 -23.00 -2.69 -16.27
CA ALA A 214 -24.07 -2.13 -15.45
C ALA A 214 -23.54 -1.34 -14.24
N VAL A 215 -22.33 -1.66 -13.78
CA VAL A 215 -21.71 -1.05 -12.58
C VAL A 215 -20.83 0.15 -12.93
N VAL A 216 -20.30 0.22 -14.16
CA VAL A 216 -19.31 1.25 -14.56
C VAL A 216 -19.84 2.68 -14.37
N ASN A 217 -21.12 2.95 -14.65
CA ASN A 217 -21.69 4.30 -14.47
C ASN A 217 -21.80 4.67 -13.00
N ASP A 218 -22.18 3.71 -12.14
CA ASP A 218 -22.23 3.91 -10.69
C ASP A 218 -20.83 4.25 -10.13
N VAL A 219 -19.78 3.56 -10.63
CA VAL A 219 -18.39 3.84 -10.25
C VAL A 219 -17.94 5.21 -10.72
N VAL A 220 -18.29 5.62 -11.94
CA VAL A 220 -17.95 6.95 -12.48
C VAL A 220 -18.62 8.04 -11.66
N GLU A 221 -19.93 7.94 -11.40
CA GLU A 221 -20.70 8.90 -10.60
C GLU A 221 -20.16 8.95 -9.16
N PHE A 222 -19.91 7.82 -8.53
CA PHE A 222 -19.31 7.74 -7.20
C PHE A 222 -17.95 8.44 -7.13
N ARG A 223 -17.13 8.32 -8.18
CA ARG A 223 -15.77 8.87 -8.26
C ARG A 223 -15.75 10.39 -8.53
N GLU A 224 -16.84 10.95 -9.07
CA GLU A 224 -16.88 12.34 -9.52
C GLU A 224 -16.47 13.38 -8.46
N PRO A 225 -16.90 13.31 -7.18
CA PRO A 225 -16.48 14.26 -6.16
C PRO A 225 -15.04 14.08 -5.67
N PHE A 226 -14.37 12.96 -6.01
CA PHE A 226 -13.03 12.64 -5.51
C PHE A 226 -11.95 12.93 -6.56
N GLN A 227 -11.73 14.20 -6.92
CA GLN A 227 -10.77 14.64 -7.93
C GLN A 227 -9.56 15.38 -7.32
N THR A 228 -9.63 15.77 -6.06
CA THR A 228 -8.60 16.54 -5.38
C THR A 228 -7.58 15.62 -4.71
N LEU A 229 -6.30 15.89 -4.91
CA LEU A 229 -5.23 15.22 -4.17
C LEU A 229 -5.05 15.90 -2.80
N TYR A 230 -5.14 15.14 -1.74
CA TYR A 230 -4.91 15.58 -0.36
C TYR A 230 -3.58 15.05 0.18
N TYR A 231 -3.25 15.40 1.42
CA TYR A 231 -1.99 15.07 2.10
C TYR A 231 -0.76 15.60 1.33
N CYS A 232 -0.91 16.79 0.75
CA CYS A 232 0.10 17.52 0.00
C CYS A 232 0.09 18.99 0.40
N PHE A 233 1.13 19.73 0.06
CA PHE A 233 1.23 21.15 0.43
C PHE A 233 0.19 22.03 -0.23
N GLU A 234 -0.32 21.65 -1.40
CA GLU A 234 -1.32 22.40 -2.13
C GLU A 234 -2.70 22.37 -1.45
N ASN A 235 -3.15 21.20 -1.00
CA ASN A 235 -4.53 20.99 -0.52
C ASN A 235 -4.62 20.54 0.95
N GLY A 236 -3.49 20.26 1.61
CA GLY A 236 -3.47 19.85 3.01
C GLY A 236 -4.19 18.51 3.27
N PHE A 237 -4.99 18.48 4.32
CA PHE A 237 -5.79 17.32 4.72
C PHE A 237 -7.19 17.35 4.07
N PRO A 238 -7.85 16.19 3.87
CA PRO A 238 -9.27 16.14 3.53
C PRO A 238 -10.12 16.87 4.58
N PRO A 239 -11.28 17.45 4.18
CA PRO A 239 -12.09 18.31 5.08
C PRO A 239 -12.51 17.69 6.41
N ASN A 240 -12.69 16.39 6.47
CA ASN A 240 -13.15 15.67 7.66
C ASN A 240 -12.03 14.89 8.38
N THR A 241 -10.77 15.22 8.11
CA THR A 241 -9.65 14.52 8.73
C THR A 241 -9.58 14.85 10.23
N VAL A 242 -9.61 13.82 11.07
CA VAL A 242 -9.31 13.94 12.48
C VAL A 242 -7.79 14.01 12.64
N THR A 243 -7.25 15.20 12.87
CA THR A 243 -5.85 15.38 13.25
C THR A 243 -5.72 15.27 14.75
N ALA A 244 -4.86 14.37 15.24
CA ALA A 244 -4.52 14.34 16.67
C ALA A 244 -3.97 15.71 17.08
N THR A 245 -4.54 16.29 18.11
CA THR A 245 -4.09 17.57 18.64
C THR A 245 -2.69 17.40 19.27
N ALA A 246 -1.95 18.51 19.39
CA ALA A 246 -0.61 18.48 20.00
C ALA A 246 -0.62 17.96 21.45
N GLN A 247 -1.77 17.88 22.08
CA GLN A 247 -1.98 17.34 23.44
C GLN A 247 -1.93 15.83 23.44
N ASP A 248 -2.54 15.16 22.44
CA ASP A 248 -2.59 13.69 22.35
C ASP A 248 -1.20 13.07 22.08
N ARG A 249 -0.26 13.89 21.57
CA ARG A 249 1.14 13.45 21.29
C ARG A 249 2.03 13.43 22.52
N LYS A 250 1.64 14.11 23.61
CA LYS A 250 2.43 14.12 24.85
C LYS A 250 2.17 12.93 25.75
N ASP A 251 1.00 12.31 25.61
CA ASP A 251 0.57 11.20 26.48
C ASP A 251 0.98 9.81 25.92
N GLN A 252 1.62 9.78 24.75
CA GLN A 252 2.11 8.53 24.10
C GLN A 252 3.65 8.38 24.04
N ARG A 253 4.40 9.22 24.78
CA ARG A 253 5.87 9.14 24.86
C ARG A 253 6.36 8.62 26.22
#